data_a8292c00def2552e9d563d5853031daa
#
_entry.id   a8292c00def2552e9d563d5853031daa
#
_cell.length_a   1.000
_cell.length_b   1.000
_cell.length_c   1.000
_cell.angle_alpha   90.00
_cell.angle_beta   90.00
_cell.angle_gamma   90.00
#
_symmetry.space_group_name_H-M   'P 1'
#
loop_
_entity.id
_entity.type
_entity.pdbx_description
1 polymer ?
#
loop_
_entity_poly.entity_id
_entity_poly.type
_entity_poly.pdbx_seq_one_letter_code
_entity_poly.pdbx_strand_id
1 'polypeptide(L)'
;MAWERPLNNSQTPRAKNSSRRSLLPSTASIERCTYQLADGTFVTAEMPDRWMDRSQAGESLVAHVVTSKFCDHLPTYRQVQMFAREGCKLSESTLNQWVMEVGNRLVPLYLAMKAVVLAQCYLQADETTIRVLPEKGNNKKNMKSGTHLGYFWVYRSPGLNLPIFDYQPGRGQECPKAVLRSFSGVLQTDGYKAYDAVARDADGRIELAGCWAHARRKFVEAERSDPKAVAVILRGIGHLYAIEKIIRQKGASPEEVLRLRARARTLLDKARPQLEALLMDLRPKKPLRQAIDYTLKRWDKLLLYTERPELEIDNNAIENAIRPVAVGRKNYLFAGSHESAEIIAQLYSFMAACKIHNVNPTEWLADVLVRLPGAKPSDYPKLFPSNWTKTVHPHEGLSEEFFLDDLEAKPTTEAE
;
A
#
# COMPACT_ATOMS: atom_id res chain seq x y z
N MET A 1 -51.41 -28.47 25.23
CA MET A 1 -50.39 -29.32 25.84
C MET A 1 -49.23 -28.46 26.24
N ALA A 2 -48.88 -28.51 27.50
CA ALA A 2 -48.04 -27.55 28.19
C ALA A 2 -46.56 -27.54 27.71
N TRP A 3 -46.02 -26.36 27.54
CA TRP A 3 -44.59 -26.11 27.34
C TRP A 3 -43.93 -26.04 28.70
N GLU A 4 -43.05 -26.95 29.04
CA GLU A 4 -42.21 -26.85 30.23
C GLU A 4 -41.03 -25.89 29.95
N ARG A 5 -40.86 -24.90 30.84
CA ARG A 5 -39.79 -23.91 30.79
C ARG A 5 -38.52 -24.52 31.38
N PRO A 6 -37.32 -24.27 30.80
CA PRO A 6 -36.09 -24.56 31.49
C PRO A 6 -35.85 -23.56 32.62
N LEU A 7 -35.40 -24.07 33.76
CA LEU A 7 -35.08 -23.33 34.95
C LEU A 7 -33.86 -22.39 34.74
N ASN A 8 -34.09 -21.14 35.10
CA ASN A 8 -33.12 -20.06 35.00
C ASN A 8 -32.30 -19.97 36.29
N ASN A 9 -30.99 -20.09 36.22
CA ASN A 9 -30.08 -19.66 37.27
C ASN A 9 -28.82 -19.04 36.65
N SER A 10 -28.82 -17.71 36.47
CA SER A 10 -27.60 -16.98 36.26
C SER A 10 -27.72 -15.58 36.83
N GLN A 11 -26.95 -15.36 37.90
CA GLN A 11 -26.70 -14.01 38.41
C GLN A 11 -25.85 -13.28 37.39
N THR A 12 -26.38 -12.18 36.86
CA THR A 12 -25.66 -11.24 36.00
C THR A 12 -24.73 -10.35 36.84
N PRO A 13 -23.43 -10.24 36.53
CA PRO A 13 -22.58 -9.23 37.12
C PRO A 13 -22.90 -7.86 36.48
N ARG A 14 -23.28 -6.89 37.30
CA ARG A 14 -23.40 -5.47 36.88
C ARG A 14 -22.08 -4.95 36.32
N ALA A 15 -22.04 -4.62 35.03
CA ALA A 15 -20.92 -3.94 34.42
C ALA A 15 -20.81 -2.52 34.96
N LYS A 16 -19.69 -2.18 35.57
CA LYS A 16 -19.31 -0.80 35.91
C LYS A 16 -18.85 -0.12 34.62
N ASN A 17 -19.59 0.90 34.20
CA ASN A 17 -19.19 1.80 33.12
C ASN A 17 -17.85 2.47 33.43
N SER A 18 -16.80 2.09 32.75
CA SER A 18 -15.59 2.87 32.61
C SER A 18 -15.33 3.07 31.12
N SER A 19 -15.45 4.30 30.66
CA SER A 19 -15.24 4.76 29.28
C SER A 19 -13.77 4.72 28.85
N ARG A 20 -13.14 3.55 28.95
CA ARG A 20 -11.91 3.22 28.23
C ARG A 20 -12.34 2.32 27.08
N ARG A 21 -12.27 2.84 25.84
CA ARG A 21 -12.30 1.98 24.66
C ARG A 21 -11.16 0.97 24.84
N SER A 22 -11.53 -0.24 25.23
CA SER A 22 -10.62 -1.38 25.26
C SER A 22 -10.12 -1.59 23.84
N LEU A 23 -8.81 -1.60 23.65
CA LEU A 23 -8.18 -2.04 22.38
C LEU A 23 -8.29 -3.56 22.20
N LEU A 24 -8.96 -4.24 23.12
CA LEU A 24 -9.19 -5.66 23.07
C LEU A 24 -10.26 -6.01 22.05
N PRO A 25 -10.04 -7.07 21.26
CA PRO A 25 -11.13 -7.66 20.48
C PRO A 25 -12.24 -8.11 21.44
N SER A 26 -13.45 -7.65 21.21
CA SER A 26 -14.63 -8.15 21.93
C SER A 26 -14.86 -9.60 21.54
N THR A 27 -15.09 -10.48 22.52
CA THR A 27 -15.47 -11.87 22.27
C THR A 27 -16.97 -11.89 22.00
N ALA A 28 -17.38 -12.16 20.76
CA ALA A 28 -18.76 -12.43 20.44
C ALA A 28 -19.00 -13.96 20.52
N SER A 29 -20.07 -14.36 21.25
CA SER A 29 -20.55 -15.72 21.23
C SER A 29 -21.63 -15.86 20.16
N ILE A 30 -21.45 -16.79 19.23
CA ILE A 30 -22.45 -17.11 18.21
C ILE A 30 -23.10 -18.41 18.62
N GLU A 31 -24.37 -18.33 19.04
CA GLU A 31 -25.20 -19.50 19.36
C GLU A 31 -25.98 -19.93 18.12
N ARG A 32 -25.88 -21.22 17.77
CA ARG A 32 -26.64 -21.83 16.67
C ARG A 32 -27.81 -22.61 17.24
N CYS A 33 -28.98 -22.10 17.00
CA CYS A 33 -30.19 -22.83 17.38
C CYS A 33 -30.41 -24.03 16.45
N THR A 34 -30.67 -25.18 17.02
CA THR A 34 -31.10 -26.38 16.29
C THR A 34 -32.52 -26.66 16.68
N TYR A 35 -33.37 -26.75 15.68
CA TYR A 35 -34.80 -27.03 15.86
C TYR A 35 -35.10 -28.46 15.39
N GLN A 36 -35.96 -29.18 16.12
CA GLN A 36 -36.52 -30.43 15.67
C GLN A 36 -37.87 -30.17 15.03
N LEU A 37 -38.00 -30.59 13.79
CA LEU A 37 -39.26 -30.51 13.07
C LEU A 37 -40.22 -31.63 13.50
N ALA A 38 -41.51 -31.49 13.19
CA ALA A 38 -42.55 -32.44 13.57
C ALA A 38 -42.34 -33.85 12.98
N ASP A 39 -41.58 -33.96 11.91
CA ASP A 39 -41.18 -35.22 11.25
C ASP A 39 -39.97 -35.89 11.89
N GLY A 40 -39.40 -35.30 12.96
CA GLY A 40 -38.23 -35.79 13.64
C GLY A 40 -36.90 -35.31 13.04
N THR A 41 -36.87 -34.55 11.93
CA THR A 41 -35.67 -34.00 11.36
C THR A 41 -35.13 -32.81 12.17
N PHE A 42 -33.82 -32.62 12.14
CA PHE A 42 -33.16 -31.48 12.81
C PHE A 42 -32.72 -30.45 11.78
N VAL A 43 -33.11 -29.22 11.99
CA VAL A 43 -32.66 -28.05 11.21
C VAL A 43 -31.83 -27.17 12.10
N THR A 44 -30.58 -26.97 11.72
CA THR A 44 -29.65 -26.05 12.41
C THR A 44 -29.48 -24.81 11.55
N ALA A 45 -29.53 -23.65 12.17
CA ALA A 45 -29.26 -22.40 11.47
C ALA A 45 -27.93 -22.46 10.74
N GLU A 46 -27.87 -21.92 9.51
CA GLU A 46 -26.62 -21.81 8.75
C GLU A 46 -25.62 -20.93 9.48
N MET A 47 -24.34 -21.25 9.33
CA MET A 47 -23.30 -20.37 9.84
C MET A 47 -23.28 -19.09 8.99
N PRO A 48 -23.18 -17.90 9.62
CA PRO A 48 -22.94 -16.69 8.85
C PRO A 48 -21.63 -16.83 8.07
N ASP A 49 -21.60 -16.23 6.88
CA ASP A 49 -20.41 -16.17 6.06
C ASP A 49 -19.26 -15.57 6.86
N ARG A 50 -18.14 -16.26 6.87
CA ARG A 50 -16.91 -15.83 7.57
C ARG A 50 -15.81 -15.54 6.56
N TRP A 51 -14.96 -14.61 6.92
CA TRP A 51 -13.78 -14.29 6.13
C TRP A 51 -12.87 -15.52 5.89
N MET A 52 -12.89 -16.50 6.79
CA MET A 52 -12.17 -17.78 6.67
C MET A 52 -12.95 -18.90 7.37
N ASP A 53 -13.09 -20.03 6.69
CA ASP A 53 -13.73 -21.22 7.26
C ASP A 53 -13.03 -21.69 8.52
N ARG A 54 -13.81 -22.04 9.53
CA ARG A 54 -13.33 -22.53 10.84
C ARG A 54 -12.46 -21.54 11.62
N SER A 55 -12.34 -20.26 11.18
CA SER A 55 -11.66 -19.23 11.96
C SER A 55 -12.46 -18.85 13.20
N GLN A 56 -11.80 -18.74 14.33
CA GLN A 56 -12.37 -18.14 15.54
C GLN A 56 -12.17 -16.63 15.58
N ALA A 57 -11.29 -16.10 14.73
CA ALA A 57 -11.03 -14.67 14.62
C ALA A 57 -12.00 -14.02 13.64
N GLY A 58 -12.66 -12.96 14.09
CA GLY A 58 -13.45 -12.09 13.23
C GLY A 58 -12.58 -11.17 12.38
N GLU A 59 -13.17 -10.56 11.37
CA GLU A 59 -12.53 -9.69 10.37
C GLU A 59 -11.80 -8.51 11.01
N SER A 60 -12.40 -7.93 12.05
CA SER A 60 -11.82 -6.78 12.78
C SER A 60 -10.51 -7.13 13.50
N LEU A 61 -10.44 -8.29 14.14
CA LEU A 61 -9.21 -8.76 14.79
C LEU A 61 -8.12 -9.04 13.77
N VAL A 62 -8.47 -9.70 12.67
CA VAL A 62 -7.51 -10.03 11.61
C VAL A 62 -7.04 -8.78 10.90
N ALA A 63 -7.93 -7.83 10.61
CA ALA A 63 -7.59 -6.53 10.07
C ALA A 63 -6.64 -5.77 11.02
N HIS A 64 -6.89 -5.79 12.34
CA HIS A 64 -5.99 -5.21 13.33
C HIS A 64 -4.59 -5.84 13.28
N VAL A 65 -4.48 -7.18 13.22
CA VAL A 65 -3.18 -7.86 13.14
C VAL A 65 -2.40 -7.45 11.89
N VAL A 66 -3.06 -7.41 10.74
CA VAL A 66 -2.43 -7.04 9.47
C VAL A 66 -2.00 -5.57 9.46
N THR A 67 -2.88 -4.65 9.88
CA THR A 67 -2.56 -3.23 9.90
C THR A 67 -1.47 -2.89 10.92
N SER A 68 -1.51 -3.49 12.10
CA SER A 68 -0.42 -3.35 13.08
C SER A 68 0.92 -3.80 12.53
N LYS A 69 0.96 -4.87 11.72
CA LYS A 69 2.21 -5.35 11.09
C LYS A 69 2.72 -4.39 10.01
N PHE A 70 1.87 -3.90 9.12
CA PHE A 70 2.29 -3.16 7.92
C PHE A 70 2.22 -1.64 8.05
N CYS A 71 1.32 -1.11 8.90
CA CYS A 71 1.20 0.33 9.15
C CYS A 71 1.98 0.76 10.40
N ASP A 72 1.89 -0.02 11.51
CA ASP A 72 2.54 0.30 12.77
C ASP A 72 3.89 -0.41 12.95
N HIS A 73 4.26 -1.24 11.96
CA HIS A 73 5.53 -1.98 11.93
C HIS A 73 5.74 -2.93 13.12
N LEU A 74 4.66 -3.47 13.71
CA LEU A 74 4.68 -4.41 14.81
C LEU A 74 4.81 -5.86 14.29
N PRO A 75 5.96 -6.52 14.44
CA PRO A 75 6.11 -7.93 14.06
C PRO A 75 5.15 -8.83 14.86
N THR A 76 4.76 -9.95 14.27
CA THR A 76 3.79 -10.89 14.86
C THR A 76 4.20 -11.37 16.25
N TYR A 77 5.49 -11.61 16.50
CA TYR A 77 5.97 -12.02 17.82
C TYR A 77 5.74 -10.97 18.92
N ARG A 78 5.82 -9.65 18.58
CA ARG A 78 5.48 -8.57 19.53
C ARG A 78 3.98 -8.50 19.75
N GLN A 79 3.19 -8.66 18.71
CA GLN A 79 1.73 -8.69 18.82
C GLN A 79 1.25 -9.83 19.74
N VAL A 80 1.85 -11.04 19.61
CA VAL A 80 1.59 -12.17 20.52
C VAL A 80 1.84 -11.78 21.97
N GLN A 81 2.95 -11.09 22.25
CA GLN A 81 3.25 -10.62 23.61
C GLN A 81 2.26 -9.54 24.09
N MET A 82 1.78 -8.67 23.18
CA MET A 82 0.77 -7.67 23.51
C MET A 82 -0.56 -8.34 23.85
N PHE A 83 -1.04 -9.26 23.02
CA PHE A 83 -2.26 -10.02 23.29
C PHE A 83 -2.16 -10.84 24.59
N ALA A 84 -1.01 -11.46 24.87
CA ALA A 84 -0.80 -12.24 26.10
C ALA A 84 -0.92 -11.37 27.37
N ARG A 85 -0.41 -10.13 27.36
CA ARG A 85 -0.56 -9.17 28.48
C ARG A 85 -2.02 -8.81 28.75
N GLU A 86 -2.84 -8.83 27.72
CA GLU A 86 -4.27 -8.57 27.78
C GLU A 86 -5.11 -9.85 28.02
N GLY A 87 -4.45 -10.98 28.32
CA GLY A 87 -5.11 -12.24 28.63
C GLY A 87 -5.47 -13.12 27.43
N CYS A 88 -5.21 -12.67 26.21
CA CYS A 88 -5.49 -13.44 24.99
C CYS A 88 -4.25 -14.20 24.53
N LYS A 89 -4.31 -15.54 24.55
CA LYS A 89 -3.19 -16.42 24.17
C LYS A 89 -3.32 -16.82 22.69
N LEU A 90 -2.54 -16.18 21.84
CA LEU A 90 -2.43 -16.49 20.42
C LEU A 90 -1.02 -17.00 20.11
N SER A 91 -0.87 -17.88 19.11
CA SER A 91 0.44 -18.30 18.65
C SER A 91 0.95 -17.40 17.52
N GLU A 92 2.26 -17.26 17.40
CA GLU A 92 2.84 -16.51 16.27
C GLU A 92 2.51 -17.16 14.91
N SER A 93 2.46 -18.49 14.86
CA SER A 93 2.07 -19.22 13.66
C SER A 93 0.63 -18.90 13.23
N THR A 94 -0.29 -18.76 14.19
CA THR A 94 -1.68 -18.36 13.91
C THR A 94 -1.74 -16.96 13.30
N LEU A 95 -1.04 -15.98 13.87
CA LEU A 95 -1.02 -14.62 13.34
C LEU A 95 -0.40 -14.58 11.93
N ASN A 96 0.69 -15.31 11.71
CA ASN A 96 1.33 -15.40 10.39
C ASN A 96 0.40 -16.08 9.36
N GLN A 97 -0.33 -17.13 9.77
CA GLN A 97 -1.31 -17.78 8.90
C GLN A 97 -2.44 -16.82 8.51
N TRP A 98 -2.96 -16.00 9.44
CA TRP A 98 -3.96 -14.99 9.13
C TRP A 98 -3.44 -13.97 8.13
N VAL A 99 -2.19 -13.49 8.28
CA VAL A 99 -1.58 -12.55 7.33
C VAL A 99 -1.51 -13.16 5.93
N MET A 100 -1.09 -14.43 5.82
CA MET A 100 -1.01 -15.12 4.53
C MET A 100 -2.39 -15.32 3.91
N GLU A 101 -3.36 -15.76 4.70
CA GLU A 101 -4.74 -15.99 4.22
C GLU A 101 -5.41 -14.70 3.75
N VAL A 102 -5.25 -13.60 4.50
CA VAL A 102 -5.73 -12.27 4.08
C VAL A 102 -5.12 -11.88 2.74
N GLY A 103 -3.81 -12.06 2.59
CA GLY A 103 -3.14 -11.75 1.34
C GLY A 103 -3.67 -12.57 0.17
N ASN A 104 -3.82 -13.88 0.35
CA ASN A 104 -4.38 -14.78 -0.67
C ASN A 104 -5.80 -14.38 -1.09
N ARG A 105 -6.65 -14.00 -0.14
CA ARG A 105 -8.01 -13.52 -0.44
C ARG A 105 -8.03 -12.20 -1.20
N LEU A 106 -7.05 -11.33 -0.95
CA LEU A 106 -6.94 -10.04 -1.63
C LEU A 106 -6.30 -10.13 -3.03
N VAL A 107 -5.78 -11.30 -3.46
CA VAL A 107 -5.17 -11.48 -4.78
C VAL A 107 -6.06 -10.97 -5.93
N PRO A 108 -7.36 -11.34 -6.03
CA PRO A 108 -8.20 -10.86 -7.13
C PRO A 108 -8.33 -9.33 -7.14
N LEU A 109 -8.49 -8.72 -5.96
CA LEU A 109 -8.59 -7.28 -5.81
C LEU A 109 -7.27 -6.58 -6.16
N TYR A 110 -6.14 -7.16 -5.74
CA TYR A 110 -4.80 -6.66 -6.10
C TYR A 110 -4.58 -6.70 -7.61
N LEU A 111 -4.90 -7.80 -8.27
CA LEU A 111 -4.74 -7.94 -9.72
C LEU A 111 -5.61 -6.94 -10.49
N ALA A 112 -6.84 -6.71 -10.03
CA ALA A 112 -7.71 -5.69 -10.60
C ALA A 112 -7.13 -4.28 -10.43
N MET A 113 -6.63 -3.93 -9.23
CA MET A 113 -5.98 -2.64 -8.96
C MET A 113 -4.70 -2.47 -9.79
N LYS A 114 -3.88 -3.52 -9.90
CA LYS A 114 -2.68 -3.53 -10.74
C LYS A 114 -3.02 -3.28 -12.21
N ALA A 115 -4.05 -3.92 -12.74
CA ALA A 115 -4.49 -3.71 -14.11
C ALA A 115 -4.94 -2.27 -14.37
N VAL A 116 -5.72 -1.68 -13.45
CA VAL A 116 -6.17 -0.29 -13.55
C VAL A 116 -5.02 0.70 -13.49
N VAL A 117 -4.03 0.48 -12.63
CA VAL A 117 -2.83 1.33 -12.54
C VAL A 117 -1.98 1.23 -13.80
N LEU A 118 -1.72 0.01 -14.29
CA LEU A 118 -0.89 -0.21 -15.49
C LEU A 118 -1.57 0.23 -16.80
N ALA A 119 -2.89 0.43 -16.80
CA ALA A 119 -3.62 0.98 -17.94
C ALA A 119 -3.52 2.51 -18.06
N GLN A 120 -2.91 3.20 -17.09
CA GLN A 120 -2.74 4.66 -17.15
C GLN A 120 -1.60 5.05 -18.10
N CYS A 121 -1.69 6.22 -18.71
CA CYS A 121 -0.66 6.73 -19.64
C CYS A 121 0.54 7.40 -18.94
N TYR A 122 0.49 7.60 -17.62
CA TYR A 122 1.61 8.13 -16.83
C TYR A 122 1.81 7.34 -15.55
N LEU A 123 3.01 6.79 -15.40
CA LEU A 123 3.44 6.04 -14.22
C LEU A 123 4.77 6.59 -13.67
N GLN A 124 4.88 6.55 -12.36
CA GLN A 124 6.15 6.64 -11.65
C GLN A 124 6.60 5.23 -11.27
N ALA A 125 7.91 4.97 -11.35
CA ALA A 125 8.48 3.68 -10.95
C ALA A 125 9.75 3.86 -10.11
N ASP A 126 9.91 3.00 -9.12
CA ASP A 126 11.07 2.91 -8.24
C ASP A 126 11.15 1.49 -7.65
N GLU A 127 12.25 1.11 -7.01
CA GLU A 127 12.38 -0.19 -6.37
C GLU A 127 13.00 -0.08 -4.97
N THR A 128 12.68 -1.08 -4.12
CA THR A 128 13.29 -1.23 -2.80
C THR A 128 13.57 -2.69 -2.48
N THR A 129 14.57 -2.93 -1.63
CA THR A 129 15.00 -4.28 -1.31
C THR A 129 14.16 -4.92 -0.20
N ILE A 130 14.02 -6.24 -0.25
CA ILE A 130 13.51 -7.11 0.81
C ILE A 130 14.39 -8.34 0.93
N ARG A 131 14.70 -8.78 2.17
CA ARG A 131 15.37 -10.06 2.40
C ARG A 131 14.33 -11.16 2.44
N VAL A 132 14.66 -12.32 1.86
CA VAL A 132 13.79 -13.49 1.80
C VAL A 132 14.57 -14.70 2.30
N LEU A 133 13.95 -15.54 3.12
CA LEU A 133 14.56 -16.79 3.54
C LEU A 133 14.69 -17.75 2.33
N PRO A 134 15.76 -18.55 2.27
CA PRO A 134 15.92 -19.55 1.22
C PRO A 134 14.87 -20.65 1.36
N GLU A 135 14.46 -21.21 0.24
CA GLU A 135 13.62 -22.40 0.23
C GLU A 135 14.31 -23.58 0.95
N LYS A 136 13.50 -24.37 1.69
CA LYS A 136 13.99 -25.57 2.37
C LYS A 136 14.57 -26.53 1.32
N GLY A 137 15.87 -26.82 1.41
CA GLY A 137 16.58 -27.70 0.45
C GLY A 137 17.52 -27.00 -0.52
N ASN A 138 17.46 -25.70 -0.66
CA ASN A 138 18.41 -24.96 -1.49
C ASN A 138 19.74 -24.75 -0.74
N ASN A 139 20.85 -25.17 -1.38
CA ASN A 139 22.19 -25.16 -0.76
C ASN A 139 22.59 -23.76 -0.29
N LYS A 140 22.73 -23.58 1.02
CA LYS A 140 23.22 -22.36 1.69
C LYS A 140 24.62 -21.91 1.23
N LYS A 141 25.35 -22.72 0.45
CA LYS A 141 26.76 -22.50 0.08
C LYS A 141 27.02 -21.22 -0.73
N ASN A 142 26.01 -20.66 -1.42
CA ASN A 142 26.16 -19.47 -2.25
C ASN A 142 25.55 -18.18 -1.66
N MET A 143 25.05 -18.21 -0.43
CA MET A 143 24.39 -17.07 0.21
C MET A 143 25.31 -16.44 1.28
N LYS A 144 25.87 -15.27 0.98
CA LYS A 144 26.74 -14.50 1.90
C LYS A 144 26.08 -14.14 3.24
N SER A 145 24.76 -14.25 3.40
CA SER A 145 24.01 -13.82 4.61
C SER A 145 22.88 -14.76 5.02
N GLY A 146 22.80 -15.98 4.47
CA GLY A 146 21.69 -16.90 4.77
C GLY A 146 20.29 -16.45 4.29
N THR A 147 20.21 -15.34 3.54
CA THR A 147 18.96 -14.81 2.96
C THR A 147 19.21 -14.41 1.51
N HIS A 148 18.16 -14.53 0.67
CA HIS A 148 18.13 -13.98 -0.67
C HIS A 148 17.75 -12.50 -0.64
N LEU A 149 18.33 -11.69 -1.53
CA LEU A 149 17.97 -10.28 -1.70
C LEU A 149 16.98 -10.15 -2.86
N GLY A 150 15.70 -10.05 -2.53
CA GLY A 150 14.63 -9.73 -3.46
C GLY A 150 14.32 -8.24 -3.50
N TYR A 151 13.40 -7.86 -4.37
CA TYR A 151 13.03 -6.46 -4.61
C TYR A 151 11.52 -6.31 -4.71
N PHE A 152 11.00 -5.23 -4.16
CA PHE A 152 9.69 -4.69 -4.48
C PHE A 152 9.88 -3.62 -5.54
N TRP A 153 9.35 -3.89 -6.73
CA TRP A 153 9.20 -2.90 -7.80
C TRP A 153 7.89 -2.18 -7.56
N VAL A 154 7.93 -0.87 -7.52
CA VAL A 154 6.77 -0.06 -7.17
C VAL A 154 6.38 0.78 -8.37
N TYR A 155 5.10 0.74 -8.73
CA TYR A 155 4.51 1.52 -9.79
C TYR A 155 3.39 2.36 -9.21
N ARG A 156 3.38 3.65 -9.47
CA ARG A 156 2.34 4.56 -9.00
C ARG A 156 1.74 5.31 -10.18
N SER A 157 0.43 5.36 -10.24
CA SER A 157 -0.28 6.31 -11.10
C SER A 157 -0.52 7.60 -10.32
N PRO A 158 0.07 8.74 -10.70
CA PRO A 158 -0.22 10.02 -10.05
C PRO A 158 -1.68 10.44 -10.17
N GLY A 159 -2.32 10.18 -11.32
CA GLY A 159 -3.74 10.53 -11.57
C GLY A 159 -4.70 9.79 -10.65
N LEU A 160 -4.42 8.52 -10.33
CA LEU A 160 -5.25 7.70 -9.42
C LEU A 160 -4.74 7.74 -7.97
N ASN A 161 -3.52 8.20 -7.73
CA ASN A 161 -2.83 8.10 -6.45
C ASN A 161 -2.79 6.67 -5.87
N LEU A 162 -2.70 5.66 -6.74
CA LEU A 162 -2.64 4.25 -6.37
C LEU A 162 -1.23 3.70 -6.62
N PRO A 163 -0.51 3.25 -5.59
CA PRO A 163 0.75 2.54 -5.71
C PRO A 163 0.53 1.03 -5.78
N ILE A 164 1.30 0.34 -6.62
CA ILE A 164 1.37 -1.11 -6.72
C ILE A 164 2.79 -1.56 -6.38
N PHE A 165 2.92 -2.44 -5.42
CA PHE A 165 4.17 -3.13 -5.10
C PHE A 165 4.14 -4.51 -5.75
N ASP A 166 5.15 -4.81 -6.56
CA ASP A 166 5.33 -6.07 -7.25
C ASP A 166 6.62 -6.73 -6.78
N TYR A 167 6.53 -7.92 -6.20
CA TYR A 167 7.71 -8.63 -5.73
C TYR A 167 8.42 -9.34 -6.88
N GLN A 168 9.75 -9.19 -6.92
CA GLN A 168 10.60 -9.93 -7.85
C GLN A 168 11.85 -10.44 -7.14
N PRO A 169 12.33 -11.64 -7.47
CA PRO A 169 13.52 -12.20 -6.83
C PRO A 169 14.82 -11.48 -7.22
N GLY A 170 14.81 -10.66 -8.27
CA GLY A 170 15.98 -9.96 -8.77
C GLY A 170 15.78 -8.49 -9.08
N ARG A 171 16.88 -7.83 -9.44
CA ARG A 171 16.91 -6.43 -9.90
C ARG A 171 17.19 -6.31 -11.41
N GLY A 172 17.12 -7.41 -12.14
CA GLY A 172 17.37 -7.43 -13.58
C GLY A 172 16.30 -6.69 -14.38
N GLN A 173 16.65 -6.33 -15.60
CA GLN A 173 15.74 -5.61 -16.51
C GLN A 173 14.52 -6.44 -16.92
N GLU A 174 14.60 -7.76 -16.81
CA GLU A 174 13.52 -8.70 -17.08
C GLU A 174 12.31 -8.48 -16.16
N CYS A 175 12.57 -8.07 -14.90
CA CYS A 175 11.53 -7.84 -13.92
C CYS A 175 10.58 -6.69 -14.33
N PRO A 176 11.05 -5.44 -14.53
CA PRO A 176 10.18 -4.37 -14.98
C PRO A 176 9.66 -4.58 -16.42
N LYS A 177 10.39 -5.30 -17.31
CA LYS A 177 9.90 -5.64 -18.64
C LYS A 177 8.64 -6.51 -18.59
N ALA A 178 8.61 -7.50 -17.69
CA ALA A 178 7.45 -8.37 -17.55
C ALA A 178 6.20 -7.58 -17.12
N VAL A 179 6.34 -6.69 -16.15
CA VAL A 179 5.22 -5.88 -15.63
C VAL A 179 4.76 -4.83 -16.64
N LEU A 180 5.71 -4.13 -17.28
CA LEU A 180 5.42 -3.03 -18.20
C LEU A 180 5.23 -3.48 -19.66
N ARG A 181 5.07 -4.78 -19.91
CA ARG A 181 4.95 -5.37 -21.25
C ARG A 181 3.87 -4.71 -22.12
N SER A 182 2.72 -4.41 -21.53
CA SER A 182 1.58 -3.78 -22.21
C SER A 182 1.46 -2.29 -21.96
N PHE A 183 2.35 -1.71 -21.13
CA PHE A 183 2.30 -0.29 -20.83
C PHE A 183 2.68 0.56 -22.04
N SER A 184 1.94 1.66 -22.21
CA SER A 184 2.23 2.69 -23.21
C SER A 184 2.00 4.06 -22.58
N GLY A 185 3.00 4.94 -22.65
CA GLY A 185 2.92 6.29 -22.08
C GLY A 185 4.24 6.73 -21.46
N VAL A 186 4.17 7.65 -20.50
CA VAL A 186 5.34 8.20 -19.83
C VAL A 186 5.65 7.41 -18.55
N LEU A 187 6.90 7.00 -18.42
CA LEU A 187 7.43 6.34 -17.22
C LEU A 187 8.48 7.26 -16.57
N GLN A 188 8.16 7.81 -15.39
CA GLN A 188 9.08 8.64 -14.63
C GLN A 188 9.87 7.79 -13.62
N THR A 189 11.20 7.92 -13.65
CA THR A 189 12.12 7.11 -12.85
C THR A 189 13.29 7.91 -12.29
N ASP A 190 14.05 7.29 -11.38
CA ASP A 190 15.32 7.81 -10.86
C ASP A 190 16.48 7.76 -11.90
N GLY A 191 16.27 7.11 -13.04
CA GLY A 191 17.26 6.86 -14.09
C GLY A 191 18.04 5.58 -13.90
N TYR A 192 17.49 4.58 -13.20
CA TYR A 192 18.07 3.25 -13.15
C TYR A 192 18.04 2.58 -14.54
N LYS A 193 19.18 1.98 -14.94
CA LYS A 193 19.43 1.47 -16.30
C LYS A 193 18.42 0.40 -16.78
N ALA A 194 17.78 -0.32 -15.88
CA ALA A 194 16.77 -1.30 -16.25
C ALA A 194 15.60 -0.65 -17.00
N TYR A 195 15.19 0.55 -16.60
CA TYR A 195 14.11 1.28 -17.27
C TYR A 195 14.52 1.80 -18.66
N ASP A 196 15.79 2.15 -18.86
CA ASP A 196 16.30 2.48 -20.21
C ASP A 196 16.19 1.29 -21.16
N ALA A 197 16.43 0.06 -20.66
CA ALA A 197 16.26 -1.15 -21.46
C ALA A 197 14.77 -1.46 -21.73
N VAL A 198 13.88 -1.22 -20.75
CA VAL A 198 12.43 -1.37 -20.92
C VAL A 198 11.93 -0.42 -22.04
N ALA A 199 12.31 0.86 -21.97
CA ALA A 199 11.86 1.85 -22.96
C ALA A 199 12.41 1.57 -24.37
N ARG A 200 13.66 1.11 -24.48
CA ARG A 200 14.26 0.72 -25.77
C ARG A 200 13.52 -0.43 -26.43
N ASP A 201 13.17 -1.46 -25.64
CA ASP A 201 12.51 -2.66 -26.13
C ASP A 201 11.00 -2.45 -26.35
N ALA A 202 10.48 -1.29 -25.98
CA ALA A 202 9.06 -0.94 -26.14
C ALA A 202 8.73 -0.24 -27.47
N ASP A 203 9.69 -0.14 -28.40
CA ASP A 203 9.50 0.41 -29.74
C ASP A 203 8.77 1.77 -29.76
N GLY A 204 9.19 2.69 -28.90
CA GLY A 204 8.63 4.04 -28.77
C GLY A 204 7.31 4.15 -27.97
N ARG A 205 6.74 3.03 -27.50
CA ARG A 205 5.53 3.06 -26.66
C ARG A 205 5.77 3.69 -25.29
N ILE A 206 7.01 3.62 -24.77
CA ILE A 206 7.37 4.14 -23.46
C ILE A 206 8.36 5.29 -23.60
N GLU A 207 7.94 6.47 -23.16
CA GLU A 207 8.78 7.66 -23.03
C GLU A 207 9.27 7.80 -21.59
N LEU A 208 10.56 8.05 -21.38
CA LEU A 208 11.12 8.16 -20.03
C LEU A 208 11.17 9.61 -19.57
N ALA A 209 10.58 9.88 -18.38
CA ALA A 209 10.76 11.15 -17.67
C ALA A 209 11.78 11.00 -16.53
N GLY A 210 12.52 12.06 -16.26
CA GLY A 210 13.50 12.13 -15.17
C GLY A 210 12.91 12.69 -13.88
N CYS A 211 13.72 12.63 -12.82
CA CYS A 211 13.37 13.12 -11.49
C CYS A 211 14.36 14.21 -11.03
N TRP A 212 13.85 15.44 -10.84
CA TRP A 212 14.67 16.56 -10.34
C TRP A 212 15.11 16.39 -8.89
N ALA A 213 14.40 15.62 -8.06
CA ALA A 213 14.83 15.32 -6.70
C ALA A 213 16.14 14.52 -6.70
N HIS A 214 16.29 13.55 -7.61
CA HIS A 214 17.51 12.77 -7.77
C HIS A 214 18.67 13.62 -8.31
N ALA A 215 18.41 14.46 -9.31
CA ALA A 215 19.43 15.41 -9.78
C ALA A 215 19.88 16.35 -8.65
N ARG A 216 18.94 16.91 -7.89
CA ARG A 216 19.22 17.77 -6.74
C ARG A 216 20.06 17.04 -5.67
N ARG A 217 19.75 15.78 -5.37
CA ARG A 217 20.50 14.97 -4.40
C ARG A 217 21.97 14.85 -4.79
N LYS A 218 22.27 14.64 -6.08
CA LYS A 218 23.65 14.59 -6.59
C LYS A 218 24.41 15.89 -6.36
N PHE A 219 23.79 17.05 -6.51
CA PHE A 219 24.41 18.33 -6.20
C PHE A 219 24.61 18.52 -4.70
N VAL A 220 23.65 18.13 -3.85
CA VAL A 220 23.81 18.17 -2.38
C VAL A 220 24.98 17.28 -1.94
N GLU A 221 25.11 16.07 -2.48
CA GLU A 221 26.26 15.18 -2.21
C GLU A 221 27.60 15.81 -2.63
N ALA A 222 27.58 16.67 -3.64
CA ALA A 222 28.75 17.37 -4.15
C ALA A 222 29.09 18.69 -3.43
N GLU A 223 28.29 19.16 -2.48
CA GLU A 223 28.39 20.49 -1.87
C GLU A 223 29.77 20.76 -1.25
N ARG A 224 30.34 19.77 -0.58
CA ARG A 224 31.69 19.90 0.02
C ARG A 224 32.81 20.07 -1.00
N SER A 225 32.61 19.68 -2.25
CA SER A 225 33.63 19.77 -3.30
C SER A 225 33.75 21.16 -3.94
N ASP A 226 32.64 21.90 -3.98
CA ASP A 226 32.54 23.26 -4.49
C ASP A 226 31.27 23.96 -3.97
N PRO A 227 31.30 24.50 -2.73
CA PRO A 227 30.10 25.07 -2.09
C PRO A 227 29.50 26.24 -2.88
N LYS A 228 30.32 27.07 -3.52
CA LYS A 228 29.88 28.28 -4.25
C LYS A 228 29.12 27.89 -5.51
N ALA A 229 29.69 27.04 -6.36
CA ALA A 229 29.05 26.57 -7.58
C ALA A 229 27.80 25.78 -7.28
N VAL A 230 27.85 24.87 -6.31
CA VAL A 230 26.69 24.06 -5.89
C VAL A 230 25.56 24.91 -5.35
N ALA A 231 25.84 25.94 -4.55
CA ALA A 231 24.80 26.85 -4.03
C ALA A 231 24.05 27.58 -5.15
N VAL A 232 24.72 27.99 -6.23
CA VAL A 232 24.09 28.60 -7.40
C VAL A 232 23.16 27.61 -8.09
N ILE A 233 23.63 26.37 -8.34
CA ILE A 233 22.85 25.33 -9.00
C ILE A 233 21.63 24.94 -8.17
N LEU A 234 21.80 24.73 -6.86
CA LEU A 234 20.69 24.38 -5.95
C LEU A 234 19.65 25.50 -5.86
N ARG A 235 20.06 26.77 -5.94
CA ARG A 235 19.13 27.90 -6.02
C ARG A 235 18.32 27.85 -7.30
N GLY A 236 18.96 27.58 -8.45
CA GLY A 236 18.28 27.37 -9.73
C GLY A 236 17.21 26.26 -9.64
N ILE A 237 17.58 25.09 -9.13
CA ILE A 237 16.64 23.99 -8.88
C ILE A 237 15.52 24.44 -7.92
N GLY A 238 15.82 25.20 -6.88
CA GLY A 238 14.85 25.77 -5.95
C GLY A 238 13.79 26.62 -6.61
N HIS A 239 14.14 27.38 -7.66
CA HIS A 239 13.18 28.14 -8.45
C HIS A 239 12.20 27.25 -9.23
N LEU A 240 12.66 26.08 -9.73
CA LEU A 240 11.77 25.11 -10.38
C LEU A 240 10.70 24.61 -9.39
N TYR A 241 11.10 24.25 -8.17
CA TYR A 241 10.18 23.83 -7.13
C TYR A 241 9.24 24.93 -6.64
N ALA A 242 9.71 26.20 -6.66
CA ALA A 242 8.85 27.34 -6.32
C ALA A 242 7.71 27.51 -7.35
N ILE A 243 7.99 27.30 -8.63
CA ILE A 243 6.97 27.31 -9.69
C ILE A 243 5.95 26.19 -9.45
N GLU A 244 6.40 24.97 -9.19
CA GLU A 244 5.51 23.82 -8.90
C GLU A 244 4.67 24.05 -7.63
N LYS A 245 5.22 24.72 -6.62
CA LYS A 245 4.47 25.13 -5.42
C LYS A 245 3.34 26.07 -5.77
N ILE A 246 3.59 27.06 -6.62
CA ILE A 246 2.54 28.02 -7.09
C ILE A 246 1.46 27.28 -7.87
N ILE A 247 1.83 26.36 -8.78
CA ILE A 247 0.90 25.53 -9.56
C ILE A 247 -0.05 24.77 -8.62
N ARG A 248 0.50 24.08 -7.62
CA ARG A 248 -0.30 23.32 -6.65
C ARG A 248 -1.20 24.21 -5.79
N GLN A 249 -0.69 25.34 -5.31
CA GLN A 249 -1.47 26.25 -4.46
C GLN A 249 -2.65 26.89 -5.20
N LYS A 250 -2.52 27.09 -6.50
CA LYS A 250 -3.59 27.68 -7.33
C LYS A 250 -4.60 26.66 -7.85
N GLY A 251 -4.29 25.37 -7.79
CA GLY A 251 -5.07 24.35 -8.50
C GLY A 251 -5.14 24.64 -10.00
N ALA A 252 -3.97 25.00 -10.59
CA ALA A 252 -3.86 25.54 -11.95
C ALA A 252 -4.41 24.56 -13.01
N SER A 253 -5.11 25.08 -14.02
CA SER A 253 -5.53 24.30 -15.19
C SER A 253 -4.31 23.80 -15.99
N PRO A 254 -4.45 22.76 -16.84
CA PRO A 254 -3.36 22.26 -17.67
C PRO A 254 -2.68 23.36 -18.50
N GLU A 255 -3.44 24.29 -19.06
CA GLU A 255 -2.91 25.43 -19.84
C GLU A 255 -2.12 26.40 -18.94
N GLU A 256 -2.62 26.65 -17.75
CA GLU A 256 -1.92 27.51 -16.78
C GLU A 256 -0.65 26.84 -16.25
N VAL A 257 -0.66 25.52 -16.04
CA VAL A 257 0.53 24.74 -15.72
C VAL A 257 1.60 24.94 -16.78
N LEU A 258 1.28 24.74 -18.07
CA LEU A 258 2.24 24.91 -19.17
C LEU A 258 2.76 26.35 -19.24
N ARG A 259 1.89 27.34 -19.07
CA ARG A 259 2.29 28.76 -19.05
C ARG A 259 3.26 29.10 -17.93
N LEU A 260 3.05 28.53 -16.72
CA LEU A 260 3.95 28.73 -15.59
C LEU A 260 5.27 27.98 -15.79
N ARG A 261 5.22 26.75 -16.31
CA ARG A 261 6.40 25.92 -16.61
C ARG A 261 7.22 26.45 -17.78
N ALA A 262 6.68 27.26 -18.67
CA ALA A 262 7.46 27.98 -19.69
C ALA A 262 8.55 28.87 -19.06
N ARG A 263 8.33 29.40 -17.84
CA ARG A 263 9.35 30.12 -17.07
C ARG A 263 10.46 29.18 -16.58
N ALA A 264 10.10 27.99 -16.11
CA ALA A 264 11.06 26.95 -15.74
C ALA A 264 11.89 26.51 -16.95
N ARG A 265 11.26 26.34 -18.12
CA ARG A 265 11.94 26.01 -19.37
C ARG A 265 12.99 27.06 -19.73
N THR A 266 12.63 28.35 -19.69
CA THR A 266 13.56 29.45 -19.95
C THR A 266 14.75 29.45 -19.00
N LEU A 267 14.56 29.12 -17.70
CA LEU A 267 15.65 28.98 -16.73
C LEU A 267 16.57 27.82 -17.09
N LEU A 268 15.99 26.69 -17.48
CA LEU A 268 16.74 25.48 -17.84
C LEU A 268 17.52 25.66 -19.14
N ASP A 269 16.94 26.30 -20.16
CA ASP A 269 17.63 26.61 -21.42
C ASP A 269 18.86 27.51 -21.20
N LYS A 270 18.82 28.44 -20.23
CA LYS A 270 19.96 29.25 -19.81
C LYS A 270 20.97 28.47 -18.96
N ALA A 271 20.51 27.52 -18.16
CA ALA A 271 21.38 26.76 -17.26
C ALA A 271 22.22 25.70 -18.00
N ARG A 272 21.68 25.08 -19.06
CA ARG A 272 22.36 24.02 -19.80
C ARG A 272 23.75 24.41 -20.29
N PRO A 273 23.95 25.50 -21.07
CA PRO A 273 25.28 25.87 -21.54
C PRO A 273 26.25 26.24 -20.42
N GLN A 274 25.73 26.78 -19.29
CA GLN A 274 26.58 27.07 -18.11
C GLN A 274 27.05 25.77 -17.43
N LEU A 275 26.19 24.73 -17.34
CA LEU A 275 26.58 23.43 -16.82
C LEU A 275 27.55 22.71 -17.75
N GLU A 276 27.39 22.81 -19.06
CA GLU A 276 28.28 22.26 -20.07
C GLU A 276 29.65 22.91 -19.99
N ALA A 277 29.73 24.24 -19.89
CA ALA A 277 30.98 24.97 -19.71
C ALA A 277 31.69 24.56 -18.39
N LEU A 278 30.94 24.53 -17.27
CA LEU A 278 31.48 24.14 -15.98
C LEU A 278 31.97 22.68 -15.99
N LEU A 279 31.31 21.77 -16.72
CA LEU A 279 31.74 20.40 -16.88
C LEU A 279 33.12 20.27 -17.50
N MET A 280 33.48 21.14 -18.46
CA MET A 280 34.80 21.14 -19.13
C MET A 280 35.91 21.53 -18.20
N ASP A 281 35.66 22.45 -17.27
CA ASP A 281 36.67 22.97 -16.34
C ASP A 281 36.95 22.03 -15.15
N LEU A 282 36.09 21.06 -14.91
CA LEU A 282 36.19 20.18 -13.75
C LEU A 282 36.95 18.89 -14.02
N ARG A 283 37.80 18.47 -13.05
CA ARG A 283 38.53 17.20 -13.13
C ARG A 283 37.53 16.00 -13.10
N PRO A 284 37.82 14.89 -13.83
CA PRO A 284 36.89 13.77 -14.03
C PRO A 284 36.30 13.13 -12.74
N LYS A 285 37.08 13.06 -11.67
CA LYS A 285 36.65 12.42 -10.39
C LYS A 285 36.01 13.39 -9.40
N LYS A 286 35.87 14.68 -9.72
CA LYS A 286 35.24 15.65 -8.80
C LYS A 286 33.76 15.34 -8.62
N PRO A 287 33.22 15.30 -7.36
CA PRO A 287 31.80 15.02 -7.13
C PRO A 287 30.85 15.95 -7.90
N LEU A 288 31.20 17.26 -7.98
CA LEU A 288 30.40 18.23 -8.76
C LEU A 288 30.36 17.86 -10.25
N ARG A 289 31.48 17.43 -10.85
CA ARG A 289 31.49 16.96 -12.23
C ARG A 289 30.56 15.78 -12.44
N GLN A 290 30.56 14.81 -11.51
CA GLN A 290 29.68 13.64 -11.60
C GLN A 290 28.21 14.04 -11.49
N ALA A 291 27.88 15.01 -10.64
CA ALA A 291 26.52 15.53 -10.51
C ALA A 291 26.04 16.23 -11.80
N ILE A 292 26.92 17.05 -12.42
CA ILE A 292 26.63 17.73 -13.69
C ILE A 292 26.46 16.70 -14.81
N ASP A 293 27.40 15.76 -14.96
CA ASP A 293 27.36 14.69 -15.97
C ASP A 293 26.08 13.83 -15.83
N TYR A 294 25.70 13.47 -14.59
CA TYR A 294 24.45 12.78 -14.32
C TYR A 294 23.24 13.57 -14.83
N THR A 295 23.19 14.87 -14.57
CA THR A 295 22.09 15.75 -14.92
C THR A 295 22.03 15.98 -16.45
N LEU A 296 23.15 16.28 -17.09
CA LEU A 296 23.21 16.52 -18.54
C LEU A 296 22.87 15.26 -19.35
N LYS A 297 23.31 14.07 -18.92
CA LYS A 297 22.92 12.79 -19.58
C LYS A 297 21.42 12.49 -19.53
N ARG A 298 20.69 13.14 -18.63
CA ARG A 298 19.25 12.98 -18.45
C ARG A 298 18.47 14.24 -18.79
N TRP A 299 19.14 15.21 -19.44
CA TRP A 299 18.58 16.54 -19.62
C TRP A 299 17.21 16.54 -20.30
N ASP A 300 17.08 15.84 -21.41
CA ASP A 300 15.82 15.80 -22.16
C ASP A 300 14.69 15.11 -21.35
N LYS A 301 15.03 14.04 -20.61
CA LYS A 301 14.11 13.40 -19.66
C LYS A 301 13.68 14.32 -18.52
N LEU A 302 14.60 15.18 -18.04
CA LEU A 302 14.34 16.17 -16.99
C LEU A 302 13.53 17.37 -17.50
N LEU A 303 13.59 17.68 -18.79
CA LEU A 303 12.80 18.73 -19.41
C LEU A 303 11.33 18.36 -19.64
N LEU A 304 11.04 17.06 -19.81
CA LEU A 304 9.74 16.58 -20.28
C LEU A 304 8.57 17.08 -19.42
N TYR A 305 8.75 17.24 -18.11
CA TYR A 305 7.70 17.77 -17.23
C TYR A 305 7.28 19.21 -17.59
N THR A 306 8.16 20.00 -18.25
CA THR A 306 7.82 21.36 -18.68
C THR A 306 6.91 21.38 -19.90
N GLU A 307 6.81 20.29 -20.62
CA GLU A 307 6.07 20.15 -21.88
C GLU A 307 4.74 19.41 -21.69
N ARG A 308 4.60 18.69 -20.58
CA ARG A 308 3.44 17.85 -20.27
C ARG A 308 2.84 18.23 -18.92
N PRO A 309 1.63 18.78 -18.88
CA PRO A 309 1.03 19.32 -17.64
C PRO A 309 0.75 18.24 -16.59
N GLU A 310 0.49 16.99 -17.00
CA GLU A 310 0.20 15.86 -16.14
C GLU A 310 1.43 15.33 -15.38
N LEU A 311 2.65 15.61 -15.85
CA LEU A 311 3.86 15.10 -15.22
C LEU A 311 4.22 15.86 -13.95
N GLU A 312 4.68 15.14 -12.95
CA GLU A 312 5.28 15.72 -11.73
C GLU A 312 6.77 16.06 -11.98
N ILE A 313 7.31 17.06 -11.28
CA ILE A 313 8.73 17.45 -11.39
C ILE A 313 9.66 16.35 -10.85
N ASP A 314 9.16 15.52 -9.95
CA ASP A 314 9.92 14.43 -9.32
C ASP A 314 9.03 13.23 -8.97
N ASN A 315 9.64 12.15 -8.55
CA ASN A 315 8.96 10.93 -8.08
C ASN A 315 8.95 10.80 -6.55
N ASN A 316 9.02 11.88 -5.79
CA ASN A 316 9.03 11.83 -4.31
C ASN A 316 7.79 11.15 -3.74
N ALA A 317 6.67 11.20 -4.43
CA ALA A 317 5.44 10.56 -3.97
C ALA A 317 5.58 9.02 -3.92
N ILE A 318 6.27 8.41 -4.89
CA ILE A 318 6.53 6.95 -4.84
C ILE A 318 7.57 6.61 -3.77
N GLU A 319 8.60 7.46 -3.56
CA GLU A 319 9.55 7.29 -2.45
C GLU A 319 8.82 7.30 -1.10
N ASN A 320 7.83 8.19 -0.93
CA ASN A 320 7.00 8.23 0.28
C ASN A 320 6.13 6.97 0.44
N ALA A 321 5.63 6.38 -0.66
CA ALA A 321 4.91 5.11 -0.62
C ALA A 321 5.82 3.94 -0.21
N ILE A 322 7.10 3.97 -0.59
CA ILE A 322 8.12 2.96 -0.25
C ILE A 322 8.59 3.07 1.21
N ARG A 323 8.53 4.26 1.81
CA ARG A 323 9.07 4.52 3.16
C ARG A 323 8.58 3.55 4.24
N PRO A 324 7.28 3.13 4.31
CA PRO A 324 6.82 2.12 5.26
C PRO A 324 7.57 0.79 5.13
N VAL A 325 7.89 0.34 3.93
CA VAL A 325 8.70 -0.87 3.70
C VAL A 325 10.10 -0.70 4.29
N ALA A 326 10.72 0.46 4.08
CA ALA A 326 12.07 0.75 4.58
C ALA A 326 12.13 0.77 6.12
N VAL A 327 11.04 1.18 6.80
CA VAL A 327 10.90 1.11 8.26
C VAL A 327 10.56 -0.30 8.70
N GLY A 328 9.58 -0.94 8.08
CA GLY A 328 9.08 -2.28 8.44
C GLY A 328 10.17 -3.34 8.39
N ARG A 329 11.00 -3.36 7.34
CA ARG A 329 12.12 -4.33 7.21
C ARG A 329 13.21 -4.22 8.29
N LYS A 330 13.24 -3.12 9.08
CA LYS A 330 14.10 -3.01 10.26
C LYS A 330 13.49 -3.72 11.48
N ASN A 331 12.20 -4.02 11.45
CA ASN A 331 11.46 -4.68 12.53
C ASN A 331 11.27 -6.18 12.27
N TYR A 332 10.81 -6.58 11.08
CA TYR A 332 10.58 -8.01 10.75
C TYR A 332 11.70 -8.66 9.94
N LEU A 333 12.73 -7.93 9.52
CA LEU A 333 14.01 -8.31 8.94
C LEU A 333 13.94 -9.04 7.57
N PHE A 334 13.02 -10.00 7.36
CA PHE A 334 12.91 -10.81 6.14
C PHE A 334 11.48 -11.33 5.92
N ALA A 335 11.18 -11.73 4.69
CA ALA A 335 10.02 -12.55 4.35
C ALA A 335 10.38 -14.03 4.48
N GLY A 336 9.43 -14.87 4.89
CA GLY A 336 9.63 -16.29 5.16
C GLY A 336 9.85 -17.14 3.89
N SER A 337 9.35 -16.68 2.74
CA SER A 337 9.47 -17.32 1.42
C SER A 337 9.25 -16.30 0.32
N HIS A 338 9.47 -16.68 -0.95
CA HIS A 338 9.11 -15.86 -2.11
C HIS A 338 7.61 -15.57 -2.16
N GLU A 339 6.78 -16.59 -1.92
CA GLU A 339 5.32 -16.46 -1.82
C GLU A 339 4.92 -15.44 -0.73
N SER A 340 5.52 -15.53 0.46
CA SER A 340 5.23 -14.54 1.51
C SER A 340 5.70 -13.14 1.14
N ALA A 341 6.75 -12.98 0.34
CA ALA A 341 7.18 -11.68 -0.15
C ALA A 341 6.19 -11.09 -1.17
N GLU A 342 5.56 -11.93 -2.02
CA GLU A 342 4.47 -11.52 -2.92
C GLU A 342 3.26 -11.01 -2.12
N ILE A 343 2.84 -11.77 -1.11
CA ILE A 343 1.75 -11.37 -0.21
C ILE A 343 2.06 -10.04 0.50
N ILE A 344 3.29 -9.90 1.01
CA ILE A 344 3.74 -8.65 1.66
C ILE A 344 3.66 -7.47 0.68
N ALA A 345 4.07 -7.64 -0.57
CA ALA A 345 3.99 -6.61 -1.60
C ALA A 345 2.54 -6.19 -1.87
N GLN A 346 1.63 -7.14 -2.00
CA GLN A 346 0.20 -6.89 -2.20
C GLN A 346 -0.39 -6.11 -1.02
N LEU A 347 -0.11 -6.53 0.21
CA LEU A 347 -0.60 -5.85 1.41
C LEU A 347 -0.04 -4.42 1.51
N TYR A 348 1.24 -4.19 1.20
CA TYR A 348 1.79 -2.84 1.14
C TYR A 348 1.11 -1.96 0.08
N SER A 349 0.68 -2.52 -1.05
CA SER A 349 -0.06 -1.77 -2.07
C SER A 349 -1.35 -1.19 -1.50
N PHE A 350 -2.12 -1.99 -0.78
CA PHE A 350 -3.36 -1.54 -0.16
C PHE A 350 -3.13 -0.58 1.02
N MET A 351 -2.18 -0.89 1.92
CA MET A 351 -1.90 -0.03 3.07
C MET A 351 -1.36 1.35 2.63
N ALA A 352 -0.52 1.38 1.60
CA ALA A 352 -0.05 2.64 1.03
C ALA A 352 -1.18 3.43 0.35
N ALA A 353 -2.09 2.75 -0.37
CA ALA A 353 -3.27 3.37 -0.97
C ALA A 353 -4.21 3.94 0.11
N CYS A 354 -4.50 3.19 1.17
CA CYS A 354 -5.30 3.68 2.31
C CYS A 354 -4.70 4.96 2.90
N LYS A 355 -3.38 4.96 3.14
CA LYS A 355 -2.68 6.14 3.67
C LYS A 355 -2.80 7.35 2.74
N ILE A 356 -2.62 7.17 1.43
CA ILE A 356 -2.68 8.25 0.44
C ILE A 356 -4.09 8.85 0.38
N HIS A 357 -5.12 8.01 0.47
CA HIS A 357 -6.52 8.42 0.39
C HIS A 357 -7.15 8.76 1.75
N ASN A 358 -6.35 8.83 2.83
CA ASN A 358 -6.81 9.09 4.20
C ASN A 358 -7.91 8.13 4.66
N VAL A 359 -7.86 6.89 4.22
CA VAL A 359 -8.74 5.80 4.63
C VAL A 359 -8.13 5.07 5.83
N ASN A 360 -8.95 4.77 6.84
CA ASN A 360 -8.51 3.92 7.95
C ASN A 360 -8.26 2.50 7.44
N PRO A 361 -7.02 1.99 7.44
CA PRO A 361 -6.70 0.70 6.84
C PRO A 361 -7.35 -0.48 7.59
N THR A 362 -7.59 -0.36 8.89
CA THR A 362 -8.24 -1.42 9.69
C THR A 362 -9.72 -1.53 9.33
N GLU A 363 -10.42 -0.39 9.23
CA GLU A 363 -11.83 -0.37 8.84
C GLU A 363 -12.01 -0.82 7.39
N TRP A 364 -11.14 -0.34 6.50
CA TRP A 364 -11.14 -0.76 5.10
C TRP A 364 -10.97 -2.27 4.95
N LEU A 365 -9.96 -2.83 5.62
CA LEU A 365 -9.65 -4.24 5.49
C LEU A 365 -10.75 -5.12 6.09
N ALA A 366 -11.29 -4.75 7.26
CA ALA A 366 -12.40 -5.48 7.88
C ALA A 366 -13.63 -5.53 6.96
N ASP A 367 -14.02 -4.38 6.38
CA ASP A 367 -15.15 -4.29 5.45
C ASP A 367 -14.91 -5.09 4.16
N VAL A 368 -13.70 -4.98 3.59
CA VAL A 368 -13.35 -5.69 2.34
C VAL A 368 -13.32 -7.20 2.54
N LEU A 369 -12.85 -7.71 3.67
CA LEU A 369 -12.85 -9.15 3.97
C LEU A 369 -14.27 -9.74 4.01
N VAL A 370 -15.25 -8.95 4.41
CA VAL A 370 -16.67 -9.36 4.40
C VAL A 370 -17.26 -9.29 2.99
N ARG A 371 -16.99 -8.21 2.25
CA ARG A 371 -17.64 -7.92 0.97
C ARG A 371 -17.04 -8.66 -0.22
N LEU A 372 -15.72 -8.89 -0.19
CA LEU A 372 -14.99 -9.43 -1.34
C LEU A 372 -15.45 -10.83 -1.78
N PRO A 373 -15.78 -11.79 -0.88
CA PRO A 373 -16.25 -13.11 -1.28
C PRO A 373 -17.50 -13.09 -2.16
N GLY A 374 -18.42 -12.15 -1.91
CA GLY A 374 -19.65 -11.98 -2.69
C GLY A 374 -19.54 -10.98 -3.85
N ALA A 375 -18.41 -10.30 -4.01
CA ALA A 375 -18.25 -9.24 -5.01
C ALA A 375 -17.94 -9.83 -6.40
N LYS A 376 -18.60 -9.27 -7.42
CA LYS A 376 -18.25 -9.58 -8.82
C LYS A 376 -17.01 -8.78 -9.24
N PRO A 377 -16.22 -9.26 -10.22
CA PRO A 377 -15.04 -8.52 -10.73
C PRO A 377 -15.35 -7.08 -11.14
N SER A 378 -16.55 -6.79 -11.65
CA SER A 378 -17.02 -5.44 -11.99
C SER A 378 -17.15 -4.50 -10.78
N ASP A 379 -17.27 -5.06 -9.57
CA ASP A 379 -17.43 -4.29 -8.34
C ASP A 379 -16.09 -4.01 -7.63
N TYR A 380 -15.01 -4.69 -8.01
CA TYR A 380 -13.69 -4.52 -7.40
C TYR A 380 -13.20 -3.06 -7.34
N PRO A 381 -13.39 -2.23 -8.38
CA PRO A 381 -13.01 -0.81 -8.29
C PRO A 381 -13.67 -0.05 -7.14
N LYS A 382 -14.88 -0.45 -6.70
CA LYS A 382 -15.59 0.16 -5.56
C LYS A 382 -14.94 -0.20 -4.22
N LEU A 383 -14.14 -1.28 -4.17
CA LEU A 383 -13.43 -1.76 -3.00
C LEU A 383 -11.99 -1.20 -2.90
N PHE A 384 -11.49 -0.52 -3.94
CA PHE A 384 -10.17 0.12 -3.86
C PHE A 384 -10.18 1.23 -2.82
N PRO A 385 -9.10 1.42 -2.06
CA PRO A 385 -9.04 2.49 -1.07
C PRO A 385 -9.38 3.88 -1.60
N SER A 386 -9.13 4.15 -2.89
CA SER A 386 -9.47 5.41 -3.55
C SER A 386 -10.98 5.66 -3.70
N ASN A 387 -11.78 4.62 -3.75
CA ASN A 387 -13.21 4.66 -4.04
C ASN A 387 -14.06 4.09 -2.90
N TRP A 388 -13.38 3.59 -1.87
CA TRP A 388 -14.06 2.91 -0.78
C TRP A 388 -14.88 3.89 0.08
N THR A 389 -16.09 3.48 0.38
CA THR A 389 -16.97 4.11 1.36
C THR A 389 -17.34 3.08 2.42
N LYS A 390 -17.27 3.49 3.68
CA LYS A 390 -17.63 2.61 4.80
C LYS A 390 -19.06 2.15 4.66
N THR A 391 -19.28 0.83 4.67
CA THR A 391 -20.61 0.23 4.71
C THR A 391 -20.95 0.01 6.18
N VAL A 392 -22.13 0.47 6.60
CA VAL A 392 -22.66 0.12 7.91
C VAL A 392 -23.19 -1.31 7.82
N HIS A 393 -22.47 -2.25 8.45
CA HIS A 393 -22.94 -3.63 8.54
C HIS A 393 -24.09 -3.71 9.57
N PRO A 394 -25.14 -4.51 9.32
CA PRO A 394 -26.30 -4.61 10.21
C PRO A 394 -25.96 -4.96 11.68
N HIS A 395 -24.77 -5.52 11.92
CA HIS A 395 -24.31 -5.90 13.25
C HIS A 395 -23.55 -4.78 14.02
N GLU A 396 -23.16 -3.67 13.37
CA GLU A 396 -22.47 -2.55 14.05
C GLU A 396 -23.43 -1.59 14.78
N GLY A 397 -24.73 -1.71 14.58
CA GLY A 397 -25.76 -0.81 15.14
C GLY A 397 -26.70 -1.44 16.18
N LEU A 398 -26.54 -2.73 16.46
CA LEU A 398 -27.36 -3.38 17.48
C LEU A 398 -26.71 -3.12 18.86
N SER A 399 -27.09 -2.01 19.51
CA SER A 399 -26.93 -1.89 20.95
C SER A 399 -27.71 -3.01 21.64
N GLU A 400 -27.18 -3.52 22.75
CA GLU A 400 -27.87 -4.54 23.58
C GLU A 400 -29.33 -4.18 23.92
N GLU A 401 -29.73 -2.91 23.80
CA GLU A 401 -31.09 -2.42 24.02
C GLU A 401 -32.10 -2.86 22.94
N PHE A 402 -31.64 -3.16 21.71
CA PHE A 402 -32.53 -3.53 20.60
C PHE A 402 -33.06 -4.97 20.71
N PHE A 403 -32.40 -5.83 21.46
CA PHE A 403 -32.81 -7.24 21.63
C PHE A 403 -33.82 -7.49 22.76
N LEU A 404 -34.03 -6.53 23.64
CA LEU A 404 -34.96 -6.70 24.80
C LEU A 404 -36.38 -6.23 24.49
N ASP A 405 -36.56 -5.24 23.63
CA ASP A 405 -37.88 -4.68 23.33
C ASP A 405 -38.71 -5.56 22.40
N ASP A 406 -38.11 -6.34 21.51
CA ASP A 406 -38.84 -7.24 20.59
C ASP A 406 -39.27 -8.57 21.23
N LEU A 407 -38.74 -8.91 22.41
CA LEU A 407 -39.15 -10.12 23.14
C LEU A 407 -40.34 -9.90 24.09
N GLU A 408 -40.77 -8.64 24.31
CA GLU A 408 -41.93 -8.28 25.14
C GLU A 408 -43.22 -8.01 24.34
N ALA A 409 -43.27 -8.27 23.03
CA ALA A 409 -44.50 -8.21 22.25
C ALA A 409 -45.46 -9.30 22.75
N LYS A 410 -46.39 -8.89 23.60
CA LYS A 410 -47.47 -9.73 24.12
C LYS A 410 -48.28 -10.35 22.98
N PRO A 411 -48.71 -11.61 23.09
CA PRO A 411 -49.68 -12.16 22.15
C PRO A 411 -50.99 -11.41 22.34
N THR A 412 -51.48 -10.78 21.29
CA THR A 412 -52.85 -10.31 21.21
C THR A 412 -53.78 -11.50 21.29
N THR A 413 -54.46 -11.65 22.42
CA THR A 413 -55.65 -12.43 22.53
C THR A 413 -56.76 -11.71 21.77
N GLU A 414 -57.19 -12.23 20.65
CA GLU A 414 -58.57 -12.01 20.17
C GLU A 414 -59.34 -13.28 20.40
N ALA A 415 -60.35 -13.10 21.26
CA ALA A 415 -61.45 -13.98 21.41
C ALA A 415 -62.52 -13.60 20.38
N GLU A 416 -63.00 -14.56 19.61
CA GLU A 416 -64.38 -14.97 19.40
C GLU A 416 -64.41 -16.10 18.35
#